data_5ba7ec1227a782b0822b37ef0162c13a
#
_entry.id   5ba7ec1227a782b0822b37ef0162c13a
#
_cell.length_a   1.000
_cell.length_b   1.000
_cell.length_c   1.000
_cell.angle_alpha   90.00
_cell.angle_beta   90.00
_cell.angle_gamma   90.00
#
_symmetry.space_group_name_H-M   'P 1'
#
loop_
_entity.id
_entity.type
_entity.pdbx_description
1 polymer ?
#
loop_
_entity_poly.entity_id
_entity_poly.type
_entity_poly.pdbx_seq_one_letter_code
_entity_poly.pdbx_strand_id
1 'polypeptide(L)'
;MKRQRDVRYAVDKDESDDPQAVTDYVVDLYKYYRDAEEKRPMELYMEFQQDINPKMRGILVDWLVEVHLKFKMLQPTIYLTVQIIDRYLSAKQIDRNQLQLLGVAALFIASKYEEIYPPEVADCTYITDHAYDAQDVLDMEMTILRELDWNISSPSAHHWLVRLARVARAPESAAHRAEYFAQRMLQEYAMLEYKPSLLAAAAAYLAMVADEGCDDGWPRACERLTGYTDVELYPCCKAISYHINRAAKDDAKRQLVACKKKFSRHDFSTVSFGKCPVLKRPKLIDLPDLAD
;
A
#
# COMPACT_ATOMS: atom_id res chain seq x y z
N MET A 1 -25.78 -15.59 -1.38
CA MET A 1 -24.41 -15.52 -0.79
C MET A 1 -23.90 -16.97 -0.58
N LYS A 2 -23.04 -17.46 -1.46
CA LYS A 2 -22.37 -18.76 -1.26
C LYS A 2 -21.37 -18.57 -0.11
N ARG A 3 -21.51 -19.32 0.99
CA ARG A 3 -20.49 -19.40 2.05
C ARG A 3 -19.17 -19.75 1.39
N GLN A 4 -18.23 -18.81 1.35
CA GLN A 4 -16.85 -19.08 1.00
C GLN A 4 -16.35 -20.07 2.06
N ARG A 5 -16.01 -21.30 1.64
CA ARG A 5 -15.44 -22.31 2.53
C ARG A 5 -14.13 -21.78 3.06
N ASP A 6 -13.90 -21.90 4.36
CA ASP A 6 -12.64 -21.61 5.02
C ASP A 6 -11.53 -22.43 4.34
N VAL A 7 -10.76 -21.78 3.47
CA VAL A 7 -9.73 -22.47 2.67
C VAL A 7 -8.39 -22.21 3.34
N ARG A 8 -7.90 -23.19 4.11
CA ARG A 8 -6.49 -23.25 4.46
C ARG A 8 -5.69 -23.60 3.19
N TYR A 9 -4.65 -22.83 2.93
CA TYR A 9 -3.74 -23.09 1.80
C TYR A 9 -2.66 -24.10 2.19
N ALA A 10 -1.99 -24.69 1.19
CA ALA A 10 -0.90 -25.63 1.45
C ALA A 10 0.22 -24.97 2.30
N VAL A 11 0.53 -23.71 2.04
CA VAL A 11 1.51 -22.92 2.80
C VAL A 11 1.17 -22.82 4.29
N ASP A 12 -0.10 -22.78 4.67
CA ASP A 12 -0.51 -22.70 6.08
C ASP A 12 -0.22 -23.99 6.85
N LYS A 13 -0.15 -25.13 6.14
CA LYS A 13 0.27 -26.39 6.73
C LYS A 13 1.78 -26.50 6.83
N ASP A 14 2.48 -26.00 5.81
CA ASP A 14 3.94 -26.01 5.76
C ASP A 14 4.55 -25.09 6.83
N GLU A 15 3.84 -24.01 7.19
CA GLU A 15 4.26 -22.99 8.17
C GLU A 15 3.58 -23.18 9.56
N SER A 16 2.94 -24.31 9.85
CA SER A 16 2.21 -24.54 11.11
C SER A 16 3.05 -24.39 12.37
N ASP A 17 4.34 -24.66 12.28
CA ASP A 17 5.30 -24.58 13.39
C ASP A 17 5.90 -23.18 13.58
N ASP A 18 5.62 -22.25 12.65
CA ASP A 18 6.05 -20.85 12.77
C ASP A 18 4.98 -20.02 13.48
N PRO A 19 5.21 -19.55 14.73
CA PRO A 19 4.23 -18.72 15.44
C PRO A 19 3.98 -17.37 14.76
N GLN A 20 4.90 -16.88 13.94
CA GLN A 20 4.72 -15.62 13.20
C GLN A 20 3.81 -15.79 11.97
N ALA A 21 3.63 -17.00 11.47
CA ALA A 21 2.73 -17.28 10.36
C ALA A 21 1.25 -17.22 10.77
N VAL A 22 0.94 -17.36 12.08
CA VAL A 22 -0.39 -17.25 12.70
C VAL A 22 -1.43 -18.13 11.97
N THR A 23 -1.00 -19.33 11.55
CA THR A 23 -1.75 -20.20 10.61
C THR A 23 -3.13 -20.61 11.10
N ASP A 24 -3.35 -20.67 12.43
CA ASP A 24 -4.66 -21.00 13.01
C ASP A 24 -5.70 -19.88 12.84
N TYR A 25 -5.26 -18.64 12.77
CA TYR A 25 -6.11 -17.44 12.70
C TYR A 25 -6.11 -16.75 11.33
N VAL A 26 -5.27 -17.21 10.42
CA VAL A 26 -5.04 -16.53 9.13
C VAL A 26 -6.33 -16.34 8.31
N VAL A 27 -7.23 -17.30 8.34
CA VAL A 27 -8.51 -17.23 7.61
C VAL A 27 -9.41 -16.14 8.20
N ASP A 28 -9.54 -16.12 9.53
CA ASP A 28 -10.36 -15.13 10.24
C ASP A 28 -9.74 -13.73 10.12
N LEU A 29 -8.40 -13.63 10.16
CA LEU A 29 -7.67 -12.39 10.01
C LEU A 29 -7.93 -11.75 8.63
N TYR A 30 -7.83 -12.51 7.52
CA TYR A 30 -8.06 -11.96 6.18
C TYR A 30 -9.53 -11.71 5.88
N LYS A 31 -10.43 -12.41 6.54
CA LYS A 31 -11.85 -12.07 6.56
C LYS A 31 -12.08 -10.73 7.27
N TYR A 32 -11.49 -10.56 8.45
CA TYR A 32 -11.55 -9.29 9.19
C TYR A 32 -10.98 -8.12 8.36
N TYR A 33 -9.85 -8.32 7.67
CA TYR A 33 -9.27 -7.28 6.82
C TYR A 33 -10.20 -6.87 5.69
N ARG A 34 -10.87 -7.82 5.06
CA ARG A 34 -11.85 -7.54 4.02
C ARG A 34 -13.05 -6.75 4.57
N ASP A 35 -13.60 -7.19 5.69
CA ASP A 35 -14.72 -6.52 6.34
C ASP A 35 -14.33 -5.10 6.81
N ALA A 36 -13.09 -4.91 7.22
CA ALA A 36 -12.58 -3.60 7.67
C ALA A 36 -12.41 -2.61 6.52
N GLU A 37 -11.88 -3.05 5.36
CA GLU A 37 -11.75 -2.16 4.20
C GLU A 37 -13.11 -1.82 3.56
N GLU A 38 -14.11 -2.73 3.62
CA GLU A 38 -15.48 -2.45 3.17
C GLU A 38 -16.18 -1.39 4.04
N LYS A 39 -15.92 -1.41 5.34
CA LYS A 39 -16.54 -0.46 6.30
C LYS A 39 -15.93 0.94 6.20
N ARG A 40 -14.74 1.07 5.61
CA ARG A 40 -14.00 2.33 5.55
C ARG A 40 -13.40 2.53 4.16
N PRO A 41 -14.25 2.72 3.14
CA PRO A 41 -13.75 3.03 1.82
C PRO A 41 -13.00 4.36 1.87
N MET A 42 -11.86 4.43 1.16
CA MET A 42 -11.19 5.69 0.91
C MET A 42 -11.87 6.39 -0.25
N GLU A 43 -12.19 7.67 -0.08
CA GLU A 43 -12.75 8.51 -1.12
C GLU A 43 -11.74 9.56 -1.58
N LEU A 44 -11.92 10.07 -2.79
CA LEU A 44 -11.16 11.19 -3.29
C LEU A 44 -11.61 12.48 -2.58
N TYR A 45 -10.72 13.10 -1.84
CA TYR A 45 -11.04 14.20 -0.93
C TYR A 45 -10.49 15.57 -1.37
N MET A 46 -9.72 15.65 -2.47
CA MET A 46 -9.05 16.92 -2.84
C MET A 46 -10.01 18.05 -3.20
N GLU A 47 -11.22 17.75 -3.64
CA GLU A 47 -12.25 18.78 -3.86
C GLU A 47 -12.71 19.47 -2.57
N PHE A 48 -12.61 18.75 -1.45
CA PHE A 48 -12.87 19.31 -0.11
C PHE A 48 -11.73 20.19 0.38
N GLN A 49 -10.47 19.96 -0.06
CA GLN A 49 -9.28 20.68 0.37
C GLN A 49 -9.11 22.00 -0.43
N GLN A 50 -8.93 23.14 0.27
CA GLN A 50 -8.86 24.45 -0.37
C GLN A 50 -7.43 24.89 -0.70
N ASP A 51 -6.43 24.49 0.10
CA ASP A 51 -5.06 25.02 0.00
C ASP A 51 -4.02 23.98 -0.45
N ILE A 52 -4.38 22.72 -0.53
CA ILE A 52 -3.49 21.64 -1.00
C ILE A 52 -4.03 21.00 -2.29
N ASN A 53 -3.17 20.23 -2.97
CA ASN A 53 -3.51 19.55 -4.21
C ASN A 53 -2.82 18.18 -4.32
N PRO A 54 -3.20 17.32 -5.28
CA PRO A 54 -2.61 15.99 -5.44
C PRO A 54 -1.09 15.97 -5.61
N LYS A 55 -0.52 17.00 -6.26
CA LYS A 55 0.93 17.10 -6.45
C LYS A 55 1.65 17.33 -5.12
N MET A 56 1.13 18.21 -4.26
CA MET A 56 1.70 18.48 -2.94
C MET A 56 1.66 17.23 -2.05
N ARG A 57 0.53 16.49 -2.07
CA ARG A 57 0.43 15.19 -1.39
C ARG A 57 1.47 14.20 -1.91
N GLY A 58 1.64 14.09 -3.23
CA GLY A 58 2.63 13.19 -3.83
C GLY A 58 4.06 13.50 -3.40
N ILE A 59 4.43 14.79 -3.32
CA ILE A 59 5.74 15.25 -2.84
C ILE A 59 5.93 14.90 -1.36
N LEU A 60 4.90 15.13 -0.52
CA LEU A 60 4.95 14.73 0.88
C LEU A 60 5.19 13.22 1.04
N VAL A 61 4.46 12.40 0.31
CA VAL A 61 4.62 10.93 0.38
C VAL A 61 6.01 10.50 -0.10
N ASP A 62 6.55 11.12 -1.16
CA ASP A 62 7.92 10.85 -1.62
C ASP A 62 8.96 11.16 -0.53
N TRP A 63 8.85 12.32 0.11
CA TRP A 63 9.70 12.70 1.23
C TRP A 63 9.57 11.74 2.42
N LEU A 64 8.35 11.31 2.76
CA LEU A 64 8.11 10.32 3.82
C LEU A 64 8.75 8.96 3.52
N VAL A 65 8.82 8.55 2.25
CA VAL A 65 9.56 7.33 1.85
C VAL A 65 11.07 7.50 2.11
N GLU A 66 11.65 8.68 1.87
CA GLU A 66 13.06 8.95 2.21
C GLU A 66 13.29 8.92 3.72
N VAL A 67 12.39 9.52 4.51
CA VAL A 67 12.44 9.50 5.99
C VAL A 67 12.33 8.09 6.53
N HIS A 68 11.34 7.33 6.06
CA HIS A 68 11.15 5.91 6.38
C HIS A 68 12.41 5.09 6.12
N LEU A 69 13.07 5.32 4.99
CA LEU A 69 14.32 4.64 4.65
C LEU A 69 15.49 5.07 5.55
N LYS A 70 15.57 6.36 5.89
CA LYS A 70 16.61 6.91 6.79
C LYS A 70 16.53 6.31 8.18
N PHE A 71 15.31 6.15 8.72
CA PHE A 71 15.08 5.54 10.02
C PHE A 71 15.03 3.99 9.98
N LYS A 72 15.18 3.37 8.81
CA LYS A 72 15.15 1.91 8.59
C LYS A 72 13.88 1.24 9.15
N MET A 73 12.75 1.91 8.96
CA MET A 73 11.45 1.43 9.43
C MET A 73 10.94 0.23 8.64
N LEU A 74 10.06 -0.55 9.26
CA LEU A 74 9.37 -1.69 8.65
C LEU A 74 8.43 -1.25 7.53
N GLN A 75 8.19 -2.13 6.54
CA GLN A 75 7.34 -1.80 5.40
C GLN A 75 5.91 -1.37 5.79
N PRO A 76 5.21 -2.01 6.75
CA PRO A 76 3.86 -1.59 7.12
C PRO A 76 3.78 -0.14 7.61
N THR A 77 4.85 0.39 8.23
CA THR A 77 4.88 1.74 8.80
C THR A 77 4.58 2.83 7.76
N ILE A 78 5.16 2.76 6.54
CA ILE A 78 4.90 3.77 5.51
C ILE A 78 3.46 3.68 4.97
N TYR A 79 2.90 2.49 4.84
CA TYR A 79 1.52 2.33 4.41
C TYR A 79 0.53 2.90 5.44
N LEU A 80 0.75 2.59 6.72
CA LEU A 80 -0.07 3.13 7.81
C LEU A 80 0.06 4.65 7.88
N THR A 81 1.27 5.19 7.74
CA THR A 81 1.50 6.64 7.68
C THR A 81 0.64 7.32 6.62
N VAL A 82 0.66 6.81 5.39
CA VAL A 82 -0.11 7.40 4.29
C VAL A 82 -1.61 7.23 4.51
N GLN A 83 -2.07 6.09 5.05
CA GLN A 83 -3.48 5.89 5.40
C GLN A 83 -3.95 6.88 6.47
N ILE A 84 -3.15 7.16 7.49
CA ILE A 84 -3.46 8.16 8.53
C ILE A 84 -3.60 9.55 7.90
N ILE A 85 -2.66 9.94 7.03
CA ILE A 85 -2.70 11.21 6.31
C ILE A 85 -3.97 11.34 5.48
N ASP A 86 -4.27 10.35 4.64
CA ASP A 86 -5.41 10.39 3.74
C ASP A 86 -6.74 10.41 4.49
N ARG A 87 -6.87 9.66 5.57
CA ARG A 87 -8.06 9.66 6.43
C ARG A 87 -8.24 10.99 7.14
N TYR A 88 -7.18 11.59 7.64
CA TYR A 88 -7.24 12.92 8.25
C TYR A 88 -7.66 13.97 7.22
N LEU A 89 -7.06 13.97 6.03
CA LEU A 89 -7.39 14.91 4.97
C LEU A 89 -8.80 14.72 4.37
N SER A 90 -9.37 13.52 4.50
CA SER A 90 -10.77 13.26 4.13
C SER A 90 -11.77 13.88 5.12
N ALA A 91 -11.37 14.03 6.38
CA ALA A 91 -12.20 14.55 7.45
C ALA A 91 -12.00 16.04 7.72
N LYS A 92 -10.78 16.56 7.52
CA LYS A 92 -10.39 17.92 7.91
C LYS A 92 -9.56 18.63 6.85
N GLN A 93 -9.86 19.91 6.62
CA GLN A 93 -9.04 20.78 5.79
C GLN A 93 -7.73 21.14 6.50
N ILE A 94 -6.67 21.38 5.71
CA ILE A 94 -5.35 21.76 6.22
C ILE A 94 -4.74 22.85 5.35
N ASP A 95 -4.00 23.75 5.97
CA ASP A 95 -3.17 24.71 5.26
C ASP A 95 -1.88 24.04 4.74
N ARG A 96 -1.37 24.49 3.59
CA ARG A 96 -0.16 23.94 2.96
C ARG A 96 1.07 23.98 3.85
N ASN A 97 1.17 24.98 4.73
CA ASN A 97 2.29 25.13 5.66
C ASN A 97 2.27 24.10 6.80
N GLN A 98 1.13 23.43 7.05
CA GLN A 98 0.99 22.37 8.04
C GLN A 98 1.08 20.97 7.43
N LEU A 99 1.15 20.85 6.10
CA LEU A 99 1.11 19.57 5.42
C LEU A 99 2.31 18.67 5.79
N GLN A 100 3.50 19.27 5.96
CA GLN A 100 4.69 18.53 6.40
C GLN A 100 4.57 18.12 7.87
N LEU A 101 4.01 18.97 8.73
CA LEU A 101 3.74 18.66 10.13
C LEU A 101 2.76 17.49 10.26
N LEU A 102 1.68 17.49 9.47
CA LEU A 102 0.76 16.36 9.38
C LEU A 102 1.50 15.08 9.00
N GLY A 103 2.39 15.15 7.98
CA GLY A 103 3.16 14.00 7.51
C GLY A 103 4.06 13.41 8.60
N VAL A 104 4.84 14.24 9.30
CA VAL A 104 5.75 13.75 10.33
C VAL A 104 5.01 13.25 11.56
N ALA A 105 3.92 13.90 11.97
CA ALA A 105 3.10 13.43 13.09
C ALA A 105 2.38 12.10 12.75
N ALA A 106 1.90 11.94 11.52
CA ALA A 106 1.34 10.66 11.06
C ALA A 106 2.40 9.54 11.05
N LEU A 107 3.64 9.84 10.61
CA LEU A 107 4.75 8.89 10.66
C LEU A 107 5.09 8.52 12.11
N PHE A 108 5.08 9.48 13.01
CA PHE A 108 5.32 9.28 14.44
C PHE A 108 4.26 8.36 15.07
N ILE A 109 2.97 8.56 14.77
CA ILE A 109 1.88 7.67 15.18
C ILE A 109 2.09 6.26 14.62
N ALA A 110 2.32 6.15 13.31
CA ALA A 110 2.50 4.87 12.63
C ALA A 110 3.70 4.10 13.16
N SER A 111 4.82 4.78 13.44
CA SER A 111 6.00 4.15 14.01
C SER A 111 5.77 3.61 15.42
N LYS A 112 5.04 4.33 16.26
CA LYS A 112 4.68 3.82 17.61
C LYS A 112 3.76 2.60 17.56
N TYR A 113 3.04 2.42 16.45
CA TYR A 113 2.15 1.29 16.23
C TYR A 113 2.87 0.06 15.68
N GLU A 114 3.81 0.24 14.74
CA GLU A 114 4.40 -0.84 13.95
C GLU A 114 5.84 -1.21 14.39
N GLU A 115 6.59 -0.25 14.98
CA GLU A 115 8.01 -0.46 15.28
C GLU A 115 8.24 -0.91 16.73
N ILE A 116 9.23 -1.77 16.94
CA ILE A 116 9.66 -2.13 18.30
C ILE A 116 10.36 -0.93 18.97
N TYR A 117 11.14 -0.17 18.18
CA TYR A 117 11.86 1.02 18.60
C TYR A 117 11.49 2.21 17.71
N PRO A 118 10.38 2.89 18.01
CA PRO A 118 9.98 4.07 17.24
C PRO A 118 10.97 5.23 17.45
N PRO A 119 11.08 6.16 16.49
CA PRO A 119 11.86 7.38 16.68
C PRO A 119 11.29 8.21 17.83
N GLU A 120 12.14 9.02 18.43
CA GLU A 120 11.73 10.00 19.44
C GLU A 120 11.15 11.27 18.79
N VAL A 121 10.43 12.08 19.58
CA VAL A 121 9.89 13.36 19.06
C VAL A 121 11.01 14.30 18.60
N ALA A 122 12.19 14.21 19.22
CA ALA A 122 13.39 14.96 18.82
C ALA A 122 13.85 14.58 17.39
N ASP A 123 13.73 13.32 17.00
CA ASP A 123 14.03 12.87 15.64
C ASP A 123 13.03 13.47 14.63
N CYS A 124 11.77 13.63 15.03
CA CYS A 124 10.73 14.27 14.21
C CYS A 124 11.03 15.75 13.98
N THR A 125 11.50 16.48 14.99
CA THR A 125 11.92 17.88 14.80
C THR A 125 13.18 18.00 13.95
N TYR A 126 14.14 17.11 14.15
CA TYR A 126 15.38 17.07 13.36
C TYR A 126 15.12 16.80 11.88
N ILE A 127 14.24 15.84 11.54
CA ILE A 127 14.00 15.48 10.13
C ILE A 127 13.26 16.59 9.36
N THR A 128 12.56 17.49 10.03
CA THR A 128 11.93 18.67 9.45
C THR A 128 12.85 19.89 9.39
N ASP A 129 14.14 19.70 9.69
CA ASP A 129 15.13 20.79 9.78
C ASP A 129 14.70 21.88 10.78
N HIS A 130 14.11 21.45 11.90
CA HIS A 130 13.58 22.30 12.97
C HIS A 130 12.50 23.31 12.50
N ALA A 131 11.79 23.00 11.40
CA ALA A 131 10.66 23.84 10.95
C ALA A 131 9.49 23.82 11.96
N TYR A 132 9.44 22.80 12.80
CA TYR A 132 8.45 22.62 13.87
C TYR A 132 9.16 22.20 15.16
N ASP A 133 8.64 22.65 16.29
CA ASP A 133 9.14 22.23 17.58
C ASP A 133 8.49 20.91 18.08
N ALA A 134 8.96 20.41 19.22
CA ALA A 134 8.44 19.16 19.79
C ALA A 134 6.96 19.27 20.17
N GLN A 135 6.51 20.44 20.63
CA GLN A 135 5.13 20.66 21.03
C GLN A 135 4.21 20.67 19.80
N ASP A 136 4.64 21.27 18.69
CA ASP A 136 3.89 21.25 17.42
C ASP A 136 3.61 19.81 16.96
N VAL A 137 4.62 18.95 17.03
CA VAL A 137 4.50 17.52 16.64
C VAL A 137 3.52 16.79 17.56
N LEU A 138 3.62 16.99 18.87
CA LEU A 138 2.73 16.34 19.86
C LEU A 138 1.28 16.86 19.76
N ASP A 139 1.09 18.15 19.52
CA ASP A 139 -0.24 18.74 19.35
C ASP A 139 -0.90 18.25 18.06
N MET A 140 -0.13 18.12 16.97
CA MET A 140 -0.63 17.54 15.73
C MET A 140 -0.94 16.05 15.89
N GLU A 141 -0.11 15.29 16.60
CA GLU A 141 -0.40 13.90 16.94
C GLU A 141 -1.74 13.76 17.64
N MET A 142 -1.96 14.53 18.71
CA MET A 142 -3.23 14.50 19.44
C MET A 142 -4.41 14.94 18.59
N THR A 143 -4.19 15.88 17.68
CA THR A 143 -5.22 16.35 16.75
C THR A 143 -5.63 15.23 15.78
N ILE A 144 -4.64 14.53 15.19
CA ILE A 144 -4.88 13.38 14.31
C ILE A 144 -5.63 12.27 15.04
N LEU A 145 -5.16 11.88 16.23
CA LEU A 145 -5.75 10.78 17.00
C LEU A 145 -7.21 11.06 17.38
N ARG A 146 -7.52 12.30 17.79
CA ARG A 146 -8.90 12.71 18.10
C ARG A 146 -9.79 12.71 16.86
N GLU A 147 -9.30 13.23 15.72
CA GLU A 147 -10.06 13.27 14.47
C GLU A 147 -10.37 11.85 13.95
N LEU A 148 -9.48 10.91 14.20
CA LEU A 148 -9.65 9.51 13.80
C LEU A 148 -10.29 8.63 14.88
N ASP A 149 -10.85 9.22 15.96
CA ASP A 149 -11.45 8.50 17.10
C ASP A 149 -10.53 7.41 17.68
N TRP A 150 -9.21 7.65 17.70
CA TRP A 150 -8.16 6.70 18.12
C TRP A 150 -8.13 5.40 17.32
N ASN A 151 -8.86 5.33 16.25
CA ASN A 151 -9.00 4.15 15.42
C ASN A 151 -8.02 4.22 14.25
N ILE A 152 -6.74 3.96 14.52
CA ILE A 152 -5.66 4.03 13.53
C ILE A 152 -5.46 2.72 12.76
N SER A 153 -5.82 1.58 13.36
CA SER A 153 -5.64 0.27 12.73
C SER A 153 -6.47 0.14 11.45
N SER A 154 -5.81 -0.12 10.33
CA SER A 154 -6.45 -0.36 9.05
C SER A 154 -5.61 -1.32 8.21
N PRO A 155 -6.21 -2.33 7.57
CA PRO A 155 -5.46 -3.22 6.69
C PRO A 155 -4.91 -2.42 5.51
N SER A 156 -3.63 -2.61 5.23
CA SER A 156 -2.94 -1.97 4.11
C SER A 156 -2.68 -2.96 2.97
N ALA A 157 -2.29 -2.44 1.80
CA ALA A 157 -1.87 -3.28 0.68
C ALA A 157 -0.69 -4.21 1.06
N HIS A 158 0.21 -3.78 1.96
CA HIS A 158 1.33 -4.60 2.42
C HIS A 158 0.88 -5.91 3.06
N HIS A 159 -0.13 -5.89 3.94
CA HIS A 159 -0.65 -7.11 4.58
C HIS A 159 -1.14 -8.14 3.54
N TRP A 160 -1.81 -7.66 2.49
CA TRP A 160 -2.28 -8.50 1.39
C TRP A 160 -1.12 -9.01 0.52
N LEU A 161 -0.10 -8.18 0.26
CA LEU A 161 1.08 -8.57 -0.54
C LEU A 161 1.87 -9.68 0.12
N VAL A 162 2.13 -9.59 1.43
CA VAL A 162 2.82 -10.65 2.19
C VAL A 162 2.09 -11.98 2.06
N ARG A 163 0.76 -11.96 2.23
CA ARG A 163 -0.06 -13.16 2.11
C ARG A 163 -0.09 -13.71 0.69
N LEU A 164 -0.26 -12.84 -0.30
CA LEU A 164 -0.28 -13.23 -1.71
C LEU A 164 1.03 -13.88 -2.13
N ALA A 165 2.17 -13.32 -1.72
CA ALA A 165 3.48 -13.90 -2.02
C ALA A 165 3.62 -15.32 -1.46
N ARG A 166 3.16 -15.56 -0.22
CA ARG A 166 3.15 -16.90 0.40
C ARG A 166 2.23 -17.88 -0.33
N VAL A 167 0.98 -17.47 -0.59
CA VAL A 167 -0.02 -18.32 -1.25
C VAL A 167 0.37 -18.66 -2.69
N ALA A 168 0.95 -17.70 -3.41
CA ALA A 168 1.47 -17.91 -4.76
C ALA A 168 2.82 -18.63 -4.79
N ARG A 169 3.49 -18.80 -3.64
CA ARG A 169 4.89 -19.24 -3.57
C ARG A 169 5.80 -18.43 -4.50
N ALA A 170 5.56 -17.12 -4.51
CA ALA A 170 6.25 -16.20 -5.39
C ALA A 170 7.75 -16.13 -5.03
N PRO A 171 8.65 -16.06 -6.02
CA PRO A 171 10.04 -15.80 -5.75
C PRO A 171 10.24 -14.42 -5.10
N GLU A 172 11.31 -14.25 -4.33
CA GLU A 172 11.58 -13.02 -3.58
C GLU A 172 11.63 -11.79 -4.49
N SER A 173 12.17 -11.91 -5.70
CA SER A 173 12.19 -10.84 -6.69
C SER A 173 10.78 -10.39 -7.10
N ALA A 174 9.84 -11.32 -7.28
CA ALA A 174 8.46 -11.00 -7.60
C ALA A 174 7.74 -10.36 -6.41
N ALA A 175 8.01 -10.83 -5.18
CA ALA A 175 7.46 -10.23 -3.97
C ALA A 175 7.97 -8.78 -3.79
N HIS A 176 9.26 -8.52 -3.95
CA HIS A 176 9.84 -7.17 -3.91
C HIS A 176 9.30 -6.28 -5.04
N ARG A 177 9.07 -6.83 -6.23
CA ARG A 177 8.49 -6.09 -7.36
C ARG A 177 7.04 -5.70 -7.09
N ALA A 178 6.24 -6.60 -6.52
CA ALA A 178 4.87 -6.32 -6.11
C ALA A 178 4.82 -5.21 -5.05
N GLU A 179 5.73 -5.28 -4.06
CA GLU A 179 5.90 -4.25 -3.05
C GLU A 179 6.28 -2.90 -3.66
N TYR A 180 7.24 -2.88 -4.62
CA TYR A 180 7.60 -1.68 -5.35
C TYR A 180 6.41 -1.06 -6.07
N PHE A 181 5.64 -1.87 -6.80
CA PHE A 181 4.47 -1.38 -7.52
C PHE A 181 3.44 -0.77 -6.57
N ALA A 182 3.09 -1.47 -5.51
CA ALA A 182 2.10 -0.98 -4.55
C ALA A 182 2.61 0.27 -3.79
N GLN A 183 3.86 0.27 -3.33
CA GLN A 183 4.40 1.42 -2.58
C GLN A 183 4.56 2.66 -3.48
N ARG A 184 4.91 2.48 -4.76
CA ARG A 184 4.95 3.59 -5.71
C ARG A 184 3.56 4.22 -5.94
N MET A 185 2.50 3.42 -5.85
CA MET A 185 1.13 3.90 -5.98
C MET A 185 0.68 4.76 -4.79
N LEU A 186 1.31 4.67 -3.62
CA LEU A 186 1.03 5.58 -2.51
C LEU A 186 1.24 7.06 -2.87
N GLN A 187 2.12 7.36 -3.81
CA GLN A 187 2.40 8.72 -4.29
C GLN A 187 1.33 9.26 -5.27
N GLU A 188 0.53 8.38 -5.86
CA GLU A 188 -0.45 8.73 -6.89
C GLU A 188 -1.85 8.83 -6.28
N TYR A 189 -2.34 10.07 -6.15
CA TYR A 189 -3.63 10.35 -5.51
C TYR A 189 -4.83 9.61 -6.12
N ALA A 190 -4.86 9.47 -7.45
CA ALA A 190 -5.93 8.76 -8.15
C ALA A 190 -6.02 7.27 -7.76
N MET A 191 -4.95 6.70 -7.19
CA MET A 191 -4.95 5.29 -6.78
C MET A 191 -5.72 5.03 -5.48
N LEU A 192 -6.17 6.07 -4.78
CA LEU A 192 -7.05 5.96 -3.61
C LEU A 192 -8.44 5.39 -3.96
N GLU A 193 -8.84 5.40 -5.23
CA GLU A 193 -10.08 4.76 -5.68
C GLU A 193 -10.07 3.23 -5.49
N TYR A 194 -8.86 2.63 -5.41
CA TYR A 194 -8.71 1.18 -5.31
C TYR A 194 -8.55 0.75 -3.85
N LYS A 195 -9.34 -0.24 -3.45
CA LYS A 195 -9.18 -0.86 -2.13
C LYS A 195 -7.77 -1.42 -1.95
N PRO A 196 -7.23 -1.43 -0.72
CA PRO A 196 -5.90 -1.99 -0.44
C PRO A 196 -5.72 -3.43 -0.95
N SER A 197 -6.74 -4.27 -0.79
CA SER A 197 -6.72 -5.66 -1.29
C SER A 197 -6.65 -5.74 -2.81
N LEU A 198 -7.40 -4.87 -3.52
CA LEU A 198 -7.42 -4.82 -4.99
C LEU A 198 -6.09 -4.30 -5.54
N LEU A 199 -5.54 -3.24 -4.92
CA LEU A 199 -4.23 -2.70 -5.27
C LEU A 199 -3.12 -3.75 -5.09
N ALA A 200 -3.12 -4.46 -3.96
CA ALA A 200 -2.16 -5.52 -3.68
C ALA A 200 -2.27 -6.68 -4.68
N ALA A 201 -3.49 -7.14 -4.97
CA ALA A 201 -3.72 -8.21 -5.94
C ALA A 201 -3.25 -7.82 -7.35
N ALA A 202 -3.56 -6.60 -7.80
CA ALA A 202 -3.12 -6.08 -9.09
C ALA A 202 -1.59 -5.92 -9.16
N ALA A 203 -0.96 -5.42 -8.10
CA ALA A 203 0.50 -5.29 -8.02
C ALA A 203 1.19 -6.66 -8.02
N ALA A 204 0.67 -7.64 -7.28
CA ALA A 204 1.17 -9.01 -7.26
C ALA A 204 1.03 -9.68 -8.63
N TYR A 205 -0.12 -9.52 -9.29
CA TYR A 205 -0.35 -10.08 -10.62
C TYR A 205 0.65 -9.51 -11.65
N LEU A 206 0.80 -8.18 -11.68
CA LEU A 206 1.78 -7.54 -12.57
C LEU A 206 3.23 -7.98 -12.28
N ALA A 207 3.58 -8.19 -11.01
CA ALA A 207 4.90 -8.65 -10.63
C ALA A 207 5.16 -10.09 -11.11
N MET A 208 4.18 -10.99 -10.98
CA MET A 208 4.25 -12.36 -11.48
C MET A 208 4.40 -12.42 -13.00
N VAL A 209 3.65 -11.58 -13.73
CA VAL A 209 3.76 -11.48 -15.20
C VAL A 209 5.11 -10.90 -15.64
N ALA A 210 5.71 -10.03 -14.82
CA ALA A 210 7.02 -9.45 -15.10
C ALA A 210 8.18 -10.42 -14.85
N ASP A 211 7.98 -11.46 -14.05
CA ASP A 211 8.98 -12.47 -13.75
C ASP A 211 8.96 -13.55 -14.85
N GLU A 212 10.12 -13.79 -15.47
CA GLU A 212 10.25 -14.77 -16.55
C GLU A 212 9.92 -16.16 -16.01
N GLY A 213 8.73 -16.67 -16.32
CA GLY A 213 8.27 -18.00 -15.95
C GLY A 213 6.88 -18.08 -15.33
N CYS A 214 6.19 -16.95 -15.11
CA CYS A 214 4.80 -16.91 -14.64
C CYS A 214 3.81 -16.61 -15.79
N ASP A 215 3.73 -17.48 -16.78
CA ASP A 215 2.86 -17.29 -17.97
C ASP A 215 1.38 -17.68 -17.74
N ASP A 216 1.02 -18.25 -16.60
CA ASP A 216 -0.27 -18.93 -16.41
C ASP A 216 -1.44 -18.03 -15.93
N GLY A 217 -1.26 -16.69 -15.98
CA GLY A 217 -2.31 -15.74 -15.58
C GLY A 217 -2.43 -15.59 -14.05
N TRP A 218 -3.60 -15.10 -13.58
CA TRP A 218 -3.85 -14.92 -12.16
C TRP A 218 -4.07 -16.26 -11.45
N PRO A 219 -3.23 -16.65 -10.47
CA PRO A 219 -3.34 -17.97 -9.85
C PRO A 219 -4.69 -18.17 -9.15
N ARG A 220 -5.34 -19.32 -9.37
CA ARG A 220 -6.62 -19.64 -8.73
C ARG A 220 -6.58 -19.60 -7.20
N ALA A 221 -5.41 -19.86 -6.59
CA ALA A 221 -5.24 -19.74 -5.15
C ALA A 221 -5.34 -18.29 -4.68
N CYS A 222 -4.74 -17.35 -5.45
CA CYS A 222 -4.80 -15.92 -5.20
C CYS A 222 -6.21 -15.35 -5.47
N GLU A 223 -6.87 -15.81 -6.55
CA GLU A 223 -8.28 -15.49 -6.82
C GLU A 223 -9.18 -15.89 -5.67
N ARG A 224 -9.03 -17.11 -5.13
CA ARG A 224 -9.81 -17.55 -3.96
C ARG A 224 -9.51 -16.75 -2.70
N LEU A 225 -8.26 -16.34 -2.49
CA LEU A 225 -7.87 -15.52 -1.34
C LEU A 225 -8.49 -14.14 -1.40
N THR A 226 -8.38 -13.48 -2.55
CA THR A 226 -8.78 -12.07 -2.72
C THR A 226 -10.23 -11.92 -3.15
N GLY A 227 -10.78 -12.94 -3.83
CA GLY A 227 -12.11 -12.88 -4.46
C GLY A 227 -12.12 -12.14 -5.78
N TYR A 228 -10.97 -11.68 -6.29
CA TYR A 228 -10.86 -10.95 -7.54
C TYR A 228 -10.43 -11.85 -8.69
N THR A 229 -11.16 -11.77 -9.80
CA THR A 229 -10.80 -12.36 -11.08
C THR A 229 -9.79 -11.48 -11.83
N ASP A 230 -9.14 -12.01 -12.85
CA ASP A 230 -8.24 -11.24 -13.72
C ASP A 230 -8.96 -10.08 -14.44
N VAL A 231 -10.24 -10.23 -14.74
CA VAL A 231 -11.09 -9.18 -15.34
C VAL A 231 -11.27 -8.02 -14.35
N GLU A 232 -11.55 -8.30 -13.10
CA GLU A 232 -11.72 -7.30 -12.04
C GLU A 232 -10.41 -6.60 -11.68
N LEU A 233 -9.28 -7.30 -11.77
CA LEU A 233 -7.95 -6.73 -11.55
C LEU A 233 -7.50 -5.80 -12.70
N TYR A 234 -7.97 -6.05 -13.94
CA TYR A 234 -7.46 -5.38 -15.13
C TYR A 234 -7.45 -3.84 -15.06
N PRO A 235 -8.51 -3.13 -14.59
CA PRO A 235 -8.50 -1.68 -14.51
C PRO A 235 -7.38 -1.16 -13.58
N CYS A 236 -7.21 -1.78 -12.42
CA CYS A 236 -6.16 -1.43 -11.47
C CYS A 236 -4.75 -1.76 -12.02
N CYS A 237 -4.56 -2.91 -12.65
CA CYS A 237 -3.32 -3.28 -13.33
C CYS A 237 -2.94 -2.25 -14.42
N LYS A 238 -3.92 -1.82 -15.19
CA LYS A 238 -3.72 -0.78 -16.23
C LYS A 238 -3.28 0.54 -15.62
N ALA A 239 -3.90 0.96 -14.52
CA ALA A 239 -3.53 2.18 -13.79
C ALA A 239 -2.11 2.09 -13.23
N ILE A 240 -1.74 0.99 -12.55
CA ILE A 240 -0.38 0.76 -12.04
C ILE A 240 0.63 0.82 -13.19
N SER A 241 0.40 0.06 -14.28
CA SER A 241 1.29 0.05 -15.45
C SER A 241 1.47 1.44 -16.06
N TYR A 242 0.39 2.21 -16.15
CA TYR A 242 0.45 3.59 -16.64
C TYR A 242 1.34 4.46 -15.76
N HIS A 243 1.12 4.46 -14.44
CA HIS A 243 1.87 5.31 -13.51
C HIS A 243 3.35 4.90 -13.42
N ILE A 244 3.66 3.60 -13.34
CA ILE A 244 5.05 3.13 -13.31
C ILE A 244 5.80 3.47 -14.61
N ASN A 245 5.22 3.19 -15.77
CA ASN A 245 5.87 3.45 -17.06
C ASN A 245 5.98 4.95 -17.40
N ARG A 246 5.02 5.76 -16.91
CA ARG A 246 5.10 7.21 -16.99
C ARG A 246 6.16 7.77 -16.07
N ALA A 247 6.22 7.30 -14.83
CA ALA A 247 7.23 7.70 -13.86
C ALA A 247 8.66 7.47 -14.38
N ALA A 248 8.91 6.37 -15.07
CA ALA A 248 10.19 6.09 -15.69
C ALA A 248 10.65 7.17 -16.70
N LYS A 249 9.71 7.95 -17.27
CA LYS A 249 9.99 9.04 -18.22
C LYS A 249 10.04 10.43 -17.55
N ASP A 250 9.24 10.63 -16.50
CA ASP A 250 8.94 11.96 -15.94
C ASP A 250 9.47 12.16 -14.52
N ASP A 251 10.00 11.15 -13.83
CA ASP A 251 10.40 11.22 -12.40
C ASP A 251 11.41 12.32 -12.12
N ALA A 252 12.37 12.52 -13.02
CA ALA A 252 13.37 13.61 -12.89
C ALA A 252 12.71 15.01 -12.89
N LYS A 253 11.58 15.19 -13.59
CA LYS A 253 10.82 16.43 -13.66
C LYS A 253 9.85 16.59 -12.49
N ARG A 254 9.36 15.47 -11.93
CA ARG A 254 8.37 15.45 -10.85
C ARG A 254 8.98 15.40 -9.46
N GLN A 255 10.27 15.13 -9.35
CA GLN A 255 10.99 14.97 -8.09
C GLN A 255 10.48 13.80 -7.21
N LEU A 256 9.75 12.84 -7.78
CA LEU A 256 9.22 11.66 -7.07
C LEU A 256 10.15 10.47 -7.30
N VAL A 257 11.29 10.45 -6.61
CA VAL A 257 12.37 9.47 -6.85
C VAL A 257 12.66 8.53 -5.67
N ALA A 258 12.10 8.82 -4.50
CA ALA A 258 12.43 8.09 -3.27
C ALA A 258 12.10 6.60 -3.34
N CYS A 259 10.89 6.26 -3.81
CA CYS A 259 10.47 4.88 -3.96
C CYS A 259 11.37 4.12 -4.96
N LYS A 260 11.70 4.73 -6.10
CA LYS A 260 12.62 4.14 -7.09
C LYS A 260 14.02 3.93 -6.50
N LYS A 261 14.58 4.91 -5.78
CA LYS A 261 15.87 4.80 -5.08
C LYS A 261 15.85 3.68 -4.04
N LYS A 262 14.77 3.55 -3.27
CA LYS A 262 14.60 2.50 -2.27
C LYS A 262 14.71 1.12 -2.91
N PHE A 263 13.91 0.86 -3.94
CA PHE A 263 13.82 -0.43 -4.61
C PHE A 263 14.91 -0.68 -5.68
N SER A 264 15.84 0.26 -5.88
CA SER A 264 17.06 0.04 -6.66
C SER A 264 18.18 -0.60 -5.86
N ARG A 265 18.03 -0.74 -4.54
CA ARG A 265 19.00 -1.36 -3.66
C ARG A 265 19.01 -2.87 -3.81
N HIS A 266 20.15 -3.48 -3.50
CA HIS A 266 20.33 -4.93 -3.53
C HIS A 266 19.36 -5.64 -2.56
N ASP A 267 19.11 -5.06 -1.39
CA ASP A 267 18.19 -5.59 -0.37
C ASP A 267 16.74 -5.75 -0.89
N PHE A 268 16.39 -5.09 -1.98
CA PHE A 268 15.11 -5.19 -2.67
C PHE A 268 15.25 -5.78 -4.09
N SER A 269 16.22 -6.66 -4.30
CA SER A 269 16.45 -7.34 -5.59
C SER A 269 16.54 -6.41 -6.81
N THR A 270 16.86 -5.11 -6.59
CA THR A 270 17.01 -4.07 -7.62
C THR A 270 15.81 -3.95 -8.59
N VAL A 271 14.61 -4.25 -8.13
CA VAL A 271 13.41 -4.44 -8.99
C VAL A 271 12.88 -3.15 -9.65
N SER A 272 13.32 -1.97 -9.21
CA SER A 272 12.84 -0.69 -9.76
C SER A 272 13.37 -0.36 -11.17
N PHE A 273 14.31 -1.14 -11.68
CA PHE A 273 14.90 -0.93 -13.03
C PHE A 273 14.09 -1.58 -14.16
N GLY A 274 13.18 -2.50 -13.84
CA GLY A 274 12.33 -3.18 -14.82
C GLY A 274 11.16 -2.31 -15.30
N LYS A 275 10.70 -2.57 -16.53
CA LYS A 275 9.42 -2.02 -17.02
C LYS A 275 8.26 -2.76 -16.37
N CYS A 276 7.18 -2.02 -16.05
CA CYS A 276 5.95 -2.65 -15.64
C CYS A 276 5.22 -3.24 -16.87
N PRO A 277 4.78 -4.51 -16.81
CA PRO A 277 4.05 -5.13 -17.91
C PRO A 277 2.77 -4.36 -18.23
N VAL A 278 2.40 -4.37 -19.50
CA VAL A 278 1.09 -3.87 -19.98
C VAL A 278 0.28 -5.10 -20.35
N LEU A 279 -0.71 -5.43 -19.54
CA LEU A 279 -1.58 -6.57 -19.78
C LEU A 279 -2.48 -6.33 -20.99
N LYS A 280 -2.69 -7.36 -21.79
CA LYS A 280 -3.77 -7.38 -22.77
C LYS A 280 -5.10 -7.51 -22.01
N ARG A 281 -6.14 -6.83 -22.48
CA ARG A 281 -7.48 -6.96 -21.90
C ARG A 281 -7.87 -8.44 -21.89
N PRO A 282 -8.24 -9.01 -20.72
CA PRO A 282 -8.75 -10.37 -20.69
C PRO A 282 -9.93 -10.51 -21.64
N LYS A 283 -9.99 -11.60 -22.42
CA LYS A 283 -11.20 -11.90 -23.18
C LYS A 283 -12.28 -12.19 -22.14
N LEU A 284 -13.39 -11.45 -22.22
CA LEU A 284 -14.62 -11.89 -21.56
C LEU A 284 -14.91 -13.29 -22.12
N ILE A 285 -14.69 -14.30 -21.30
CA ILE A 285 -15.26 -15.61 -21.58
C ILE A 285 -16.74 -15.36 -21.46
N ASP A 286 -17.47 -15.53 -22.58
CA ASP A 286 -18.91 -15.46 -22.58
C ASP A 286 -19.41 -16.32 -21.42
N LEU A 287 -19.95 -15.66 -20.40
CA LEU A 287 -20.72 -16.35 -19.39
C LEU A 287 -21.82 -17.05 -20.15
N PRO A 288 -22.02 -18.38 -20.02
CA PRO A 288 -23.17 -19.02 -20.63
C PRO A 288 -24.39 -18.23 -20.16
N ASP A 289 -25.20 -17.77 -21.09
CA ASP A 289 -26.49 -17.16 -20.83
C ASP A 289 -27.19 -17.99 -19.78
N LEU A 290 -27.33 -17.44 -18.58
CA LEU A 290 -28.30 -17.93 -17.62
C LEU A 290 -29.64 -17.47 -18.16
N ALA A 291 -30.08 -18.16 -19.21
CA ALA A 291 -31.44 -18.13 -19.65
C ALA A 291 -32.24 -19.00 -18.67
N ASP A 292 -33.26 -18.35 -18.06
CA ASP A 292 -34.44 -18.83 -17.35
C ASP A 292 -34.23 -19.59 -16.01
#